data_50ee8b628d8bcc9e115ea7b844641113
#
_entry.id   50ee8b628d8bcc9e115ea7b844641113
#
_cell.length_a   1.000
_cell.length_b   1.000
_cell.length_c   1.000
_cell.angle_alpha   90.00
_cell.angle_beta   90.00
_cell.angle_gamma   90.00
#
_symmetry.space_group_name_H-M   'P 1'
#
loop_
_entity.id
_entity.type
_entity.pdbx_description
1 polymer ?
#
loop_
_entity_poly.entity_id
_entity_poly.type
_entity_poly.pdbx_seq_one_letter_code
_entity_poly.pdbx_strand_id
1 'polypeptide(L)'
;MKKESIGMVTTQYYKPSEDLILEGGERLADITIAYETYGKLNKEKSNAIMVCHALSGDAHAAGWHEGDRKPGWWDLIIGPGKCLDTEKYFIICSNVLGGCKGTTGPSTINKKTNKPYGLDFPIITIKDMVNLQKKLVNHLHIKQLFAVIGGSMGGMQVLQWCLSYPDMVRMAIPIATSAYSSPQQIAFNEVGRRAIIADPSWNEGEYYDLKFPDDGLALARMIAHITYLSNESMYEKFGRRLQDKEEYSFEFSTDFQVESYLHYQGSSFTKRFDANSYLYITKAIDYFDLTENGSLADAFKNIKTKFLIISIDSDWLYPPNQSKEILMALSTNNVDVSYCEIKSSYGHDAFLIEGGQLNYTIGNFLSDTLVRDVMSHDLTQIRNNSSISDAAQIMIKEKITHIPVVSDNDKLTGIVTAWDISKAVALNYNKLEEIMTKEVITAWPDDSIELSAQKMRKYNISSLPVVDDTGRVVGIITTDHISTLLAGNYK
;
A
#
# COMPACT_ATOMS: atom_id res chain seq x y z
N MET A 1 -5.69 -9.39 -25.23
CA MET A 1 -4.75 -8.37 -24.73
C MET A 1 -5.31 -6.95 -24.68
N LYS A 2 -6.49 -6.61 -25.24
CA LYS A 2 -7.06 -5.24 -25.17
C LYS A 2 -8.04 -4.99 -24.01
N LYS A 3 -8.35 -5.96 -23.17
CA LYS A 3 -9.31 -5.83 -22.05
C LYS A 3 -8.69 -5.41 -20.70
N GLU A 4 -7.37 -5.39 -20.57
CA GLU A 4 -6.66 -5.18 -19.30
C GLU A 4 -5.94 -3.81 -19.21
N SER A 5 -6.01 -2.99 -20.25
CA SER A 5 -5.36 -1.66 -20.28
C SER A 5 -6.38 -0.55 -20.17
N ILE A 6 -6.01 0.50 -19.44
CA ILE A 6 -6.78 1.75 -19.33
C ILE A 6 -6.83 2.48 -20.69
N GLY A 7 -5.84 2.27 -21.55
CA GLY A 7 -5.67 2.97 -22.82
C GLY A 7 -4.88 4.28 -22.66
N MET A 8 -5.16 5.23 -23.57
CA MET A 8 -4.51 6.56 -23.55
C MET A 8 -5.07 7.42 -22.40
N VAL A 9 -4.18 8.07 -21.69
CA VAL A 9 -4.48 9.00 -20.59
C VAL A 9 -3.85 10.37 -20.85
N THR A 10 -4.28 11.38 -20.12
CA THR A 10 -3.78 12.75 -20.26
C THR A 10 -3.59 13.37 -18.91
N THR A 11 -2.43 14.00 -18.69
CA THR A 11 -2.16 14.77 -17.48
C THR A 11 -3.04 16.02 -17.46
N GLN A 12 -3.71 16.23 -16.32
CA GLN A 12 -4.56 17.36 -16.03
C GLN A 12 -3.84 18.33 -15.10
N TYR A 13 -4.26 19.60 -15.11
CA TYR A 13 -3.65 20.63 -14.29
C TYR A 13 -4.71 21.39 -13.50
N TYR A 14 -4.49 21.54 -12.21
CA TYR A 14 -5.32 22.35 -11.34
C TYR A 14 -4.49 23.44 -10.68
N LYS A 15 -5.04 24.64 -10.59
CA LYS A 15 -4.44 25.82 -9.93
C LYS A 15 -5.33 26.22 -8.76
N PRO A 16 -4.97 25.92 -7.52
CA PRO A 16 -5.71 26.39 -6.35
C PRO A 16 -5.76 27.92 -6.33
N SER A 17 -6.90 28.47 -5.95
CA SER A 17 -7.07 29.93 -5.77
C SER A 17 -6.40 30.44 -4.49
N GLU A 18 -6.18 29.56 -3.53
CA GLU A 18 -5.56 29.87 -2.25
C GLU A 18 -4.10 29.41 -2.24
N ASP A 19 -3.25 30.22 -1.66
CA ASP A 19 -1.88 29.87 -1.40
C ASP A 19 -1.75 28.68 -0.43
N LEU A 20 -0.60 28.03 -0.41
CA LEU A 20 -0.26 27.00 0.55
C LEU A 20 0.63 27.60 1.64
N ILE A 21 0.21 27.47 2.88
CA ILE A 21 1.09 27.73 4.02
C ILE A 21 1.85 26.44 4.31
N LEU A 22 3.16 26.51 4.18
CA LEU A 22 4.04 25.38 4.40
C LEU A 22 4.24 25.12 5.91
N GLU A 23 4.63 23.93 6.26
CA GLU A 23 4.93 23.55 7.65
C GLU A 23 6.03 24.42 8.27
N GLY A 24 7.01 24.85 7.46
CA GLY A 24 8.05 25.83 7.85
C GLY A 24 7.53 27.25 8.08
N GLY A 25 6.24 27.51 7.83
CA GLY A 25 5.60 28.83 8.00
C GLY A 25 5.66 29.71 6.75
N GLU A 26 6.37 29.34 5.72
CA GLU A 26 6.44 30.09 4.46
C GLU A 26 5.14 29.96 3.65
N ARG A 27 4.90 30.98 2.80
CA ARG A 27 3.70 31.03 1.95
C ARG A 27 4.09 30.83 0.49
N LEU A 28 3.59 29.76 -0.12
CA LEU A 28 3.79 29.47 -1.54
C LEU A 28 2.52 29.82 -2.32
N ALA A 29 2.67 30.75 -3.28
CA ALA A 29 1.62 31.22 -4.16
C ALA A 29 1.73 30.62 -5.57
N ASP A 30 0.69 30.85 -6.40
CA ASP A 30 0.70 30.49 -7.82
C ASP A 30 1.00 29.00 -8.10
N ILE A 31 0.48 28.12 -7.26
CA ILE A 31 0.74 26.69 -7.35
C ILE A 31 -0.03 26.07 -8.52
N THR A 32 0.61 25.16 -9.22
CA THR A 32 -0.01 24.25 -10.18
C THR A 32 0.14 22.82 -9.67
N ILE A 33 -0.91 22.00 -9.77
CA ILE A 33 -0.91 20.57 -9.47
C ILE A 33 -1.12 19.82 -10.77
N ALA A 34 -0.15 19.03 -11.18
CA ALA A 34 -0.30 18.06 -12.26
C ALA A 34 -0.85 16.74 -11.69
N TYR A 35 -1.89 16.19 -12.29
CA TYR A 35 -2.52 14.96 -11.82
C TYR A 35 -3.15 14.16 -12.96
N GLU A 36 -3.35 12.88 -12.73
CA GLU A 36 -4.09 12.01 -13.62
C GLU A 36 -5.20 11.28 -12.84
N THR A 37 -6.24 10.89 -13.58
CA THR A 37 -7.35 10.14 -13.03
C THR A 37 -7.69 8.94 -13.89
N TYR A 38 -8.08 7.84 -13.25
CA TYR A 38 -8.41 6.59 -13.92
C TYR A 38 -9.74 6.07 -13.39
N GLY A 39 -10.60 5.56 -14.27
CA GLY A 39 -11.95 5.14 -13.93
C GLY A 39 -12.95 6.29 -13.81
N LYS A 40 -14.06 6.06 -13.12
CA LYS A 40 -15.16 7.03 -13.00
C LYS A 40 -15.56 7.25 -11.54
N LEU A 41 -15.66 8.53 -11.16
CA LEU A 41 -16.20 8.93 -9.87
C LEU A 41 -17.71 8.65 -9.84
N ASN A 42 -18.17 7.88 -8.84
CA ASN A 42 -19.60 7.60 -8.66
C ASN A 42 -20.38 8.86 -8.20
N LYS A 43 -21.71 8.80 -8.24
CA LYS A 43 -22.57 9.95 -7.89
C LYS A 43 -22.39 10.38 -6.43
N GLU A 44 -22.20 9.43 -5.55
CA GLU A 44 -21.99 9.60 -4.10
C GLU A 44 -20.57 10.08 -3.78
N LYS A 45 -19.65 10.02 -4.76
CA LYS A 45 -18.22 10.36 -4.63
C LYS A 45 -17.51 9.56 -3.53
N SER A 46 -17.91 8.31 -3.37
CA SER A 46 -17.47 7.41 -2.30
C SER A 46 -16.44 6.38 -2.73
N ASN A 47 -16.10 6.31 -4.04
CA ASN A 47 -15.20 5.30 -4.63
C ASN A 47 -13.82 5.87 -5.03
N ALA A 48 -13.40 6.99 -4.46
CA ALA A 48 -12.15 7.65 -4.83
C ALA A 48 -10.95 7.06 -4.07
N ILE A 49 -9.90 6.69 -4.79
CA ILE A 49 -8.62 6.22 -4.24
C ILE A 49 -7.51 7.20 -4.62
N MET A 50 -6.76 7.68 -3.62
CA MET A 50 -5.55 8.47 -3.85
C MET A 50 -4.33 7.55 -3.90
N VAL A 51 -3.58 7.61 -5.00
CA VAL A 51 -2.30 6.94 -5.19
C VAL A 51 -1.17 7.94 -4.96
N CYS A 52 -0.30 7.67 -4.01
CA CYS A 52 0.85 8.48 -3.65
C CYS A 52 2.12 7.86 -4.22
N HIS A 53 2.81 8.57 -5.13
CA HIS A 53 4.01 8.05 -5.77
C HIS A 53 5.27 8.17 -4.89
N ALA A 54 6.26 7.34 -5.18
CA ALA A 54 7.57 7.36 -4.53
C ALA A 54 8.47 8.49 -5.09
N LEU A 55 9.68 8.65 -4.54
CA LEU A 55 10.65 9.72 -4.85
C LEU A 55 10.73 10.07 -6.35
N SER A 56 10.88 9.09 -7.21
CA SER A 56 11.14 9.27 -8.65
C SER A 56 9.91 8.99 -9.53
N GLY A 57 8.74 8.83 -8.92
CA GLY A 57 7.47 8.71 -9.63
C GLY A 57 6.90 10.06 -10.06
N ASP A 58 5.73 10.00 -10.66
CA ASP A 58 4.95 11.17 -11.09
C ASP A 58 3.45 10.82 -11.14
N ALA A 59 2.63 11.70 -11.70
CA ALA A 59 1.19 11.49 -11.81
C ALA A 59 0.81 10.33 -12.75
N HIS A 60 1.70 9.96 -13.68
CA HIS A 60 1.44 8.91 -14.67
C HIS A 60 1.57 7.51 -14.08
N ALA A 61 0.57 7.11 -13.28
CA ALA A 61 0.61 5.83 -12.59
C ALA A 61 0.18 4.65 -13.48
N ALA A 62 -0.68 4.84 -14.48
CA ALA A 62 -1.16 3.77 -15.35
C ALA A 62 -1.61 4.29 -16.73
N GLY A 63 -1.80 3.37 -17.68
CA GLY A 63 -2.15 3.73 -19.05
C GLY A 63 -0.95 4.23 -19.85
N TRP A 64 -1.19 4.95 -20.94
CA TRP A 64 -0.20 5.35 -21.92
C TRP A 64 -0.36 6.82 -22.28
N HIS A 65 0.75 7.55 -22.43
CA HIS A 65 0.80 8.81 -23.16
C HIS A 65 1.22 8.56 -24.61
N GLU A 66 0.99 9.55 -25.45
CA GLU A 66 1.46 9.50 -26.84
C GLU A 66 2.99 9.44 -26.87
N GLY A 67 3.53 8.44 -27.58
CA GLY A 67 4.97 8.20 -27.70
C GLY A 67 5.62 7.39 -26.59
N ASP A 68 4.88 6.96 -25.59
CA ASP A 68 5.41 6.12 -24.52
C ASP A 68 5.90 4.76 -25.03
N ARG A 69 7.01 4.30 -24.47
CA ARG A 69 7.56 2.96 -24.73
C ARG A 69 7.08 1.92 -23.71
N LYS A 70 6.54 2.36 -22.55
CA LYS A 70 6.02 1.53 -21.47
C LYS A 70 4.90 2.30 -20.77
N PRO A 71 3.94 1.59 -20.15
CA PRO A 71 2.84 2.24 -19.45
C PRO A 71 3.30 2.95 -18.18
N GLY A 72 2.36 3.62 -17.51
CA GLY A 72 2.58 4.25 -16.21
C GLY A 72 3.21 3.30 -15.19
N TRP A 73 3.86 3.87 -14.18
CA TRP A 73 4.76 3.14 -13.27
C TRP A 73 4.09 2.07 -12.40
N TRP A 74 2.77 2.09 -12.24
CA TRP A 74 1.98 1.11 -11.48
C TRP A 74 0.86 0.47 -12.30
N ASP A 75 0.95 0.50 -13.60
CA ASP A 75 -0.04 -0.12 -14.49
C ASP A 75 -0.31 -1.60 -14.15
N LEU A 76 0.66 -2.28 -13.56
CA LEU A 76 0.51 -3.68 -13.16
C LEU A 76 -0.59 -3.92 -12.10
N ILE A 77 -0.98 -2.93 -11.28
CA ILE A 77 -2.04 -3.05 -10.28
C ILE A 77 -3.23 -2.11 -10.50
N ILE A 78 -3.13 -1.16 -11.45
CA ILE A 78 -4.19 -0.21 -11.79
C ILE A 78 -4.77 -0.57 -13.16
N GLY A 79 -6.07 -0.79 -13.25
CA GLY A 79 -6.75 -1.07 -14.51
C GLY A 79 -7.97 -1.97 -14.35
N PRO A 80 -8.70 -2.25 -15.44
CA PRO A 80 -9.86 -3.13 -15.39
C PRO A 80 -9.51 -4.52 -14.86
N GLY A 81 -10.22 -4.98 -13.82
CA GLY A 81 -10.04 -6.30 -13.20
C GLY A 81 -8.78 -6.46 -12.36
N LYS A 82 -7.98 -5.41 -12.15
CA LYS A 82 -6.83 -5.39 -11.23
C LYS A 82 -7.27 -4.99 -9.82
N CYS A 83 -6.39 -5.03 -8.81
CA CYS A 83 -6.80 -4.68 -7.45
C CYS A 83 -7.28 -3.21 -7.32
N LEU A 84 -6.67 -2.29 -8.06
CA LEU A 84 -7.19 -0.94 -8.24
C LEU A 84 -8.02 -0.90 -9.53
N ASP A 85 -9.21 -1.53 -9.44
CA ASP A 85 -10.11 -1.76 -10.57
C ASP A 85 -10.77 -0.46 -11.03
N THR A 86 -10.41 0.01 -12.22
CA THR A 86 -10.95 1.24 -12.80
C THR A 86 -12.42 1.15 -13.24
N GLU A 87 -13.02 -0.05 -13.24
CA GLU A 87 -14.46 -0.22 -13.43
C GLU A 87 -15.24 0.04 -12.12
N LYS A 88 -14.58 -0.07 -10.96
CA LYS A 88 -15.15 0.13 -9.61
C LYS A 88 -14.72 1.45 -8.97
N TYR A 89 -13.45 1.77 -9.08
CA TYR A 89 -12.83 2.89 -8.37
C TYR A 89 -12.49 4.05 -9.29
N PHE A 90 -12.53 5.24 -8.74
CA PHE A 90 -11.96 6.45 -9.31
C PHE A 90 -10.61 6.72 -8.68
N ILE A 91 -9.55 6.48 -9.43
CA ILE A 91 -8.18 6.54 -8.94
C ILE A 91 -7.57 7.89 -9.32
N ILE A 92 -6.89 8.53 -8.39
CA ILE A 92 -6.25 9.83 -8.53
C ILE A 92 -4.78 9.66 -8.22
N CYS A 93 -3.89 10.11 -9.09
CA CYS A 93 -2.46 10.25 -8.79
C CYS A 93 -2.02 11.67 -9.14
N SER A 94 -1.40 12.38 -8.20
CA SER A 94 -0.84 13.72 -8.44
C SER A 94 0.67 13.68 -8.31
N ASN A 95 1.35 14.48 -9.14
CA ASN A 95 2.77 14.74 -8.91
C ASN A 95 2.93 15.58 -7.63
N VAL A 96 3.89 15.20 -6.79
CA VAL A 96 4.10 15.86 -5.49
C VAL A 96 4.61 17.29 -5.64
N LEU A 97 4.37 18.11 -4.62
CA LEU A 97 5.01 19.43 -4.46
C LEU A 97 6.54 19.27 -4.46
N GLY A 98 7.23 20.15 -5.13
CA GLY A 98 8.69 20.05 -5.28
C GLY A 98 9.16 19.08 -6.37
N GLY A 99 8.24 18.35 -7.00
CA GLY A 99 8.53 17.48 -8.13
C GLY A 99 8.79 18.25 -9.43
N CYS A 100 9.25 17.53 -10.46
CA CYS A 100 9.63 18.12 -11.76
C CYS A 100 8.72 17.70 -12.92
N LYS A 101 7.52 17.15 -12.62
CA LYS A 101 6.57 16.63 -13.61
C LYS A 101 5.24 17.39 -13.60
N GLY A 102 5.34 18.73 -13.68
CA GLY A 102 4.20 19.62 -13.90
C GLY A 102 3.56 20.19 -12.62
N THR A 103 3.77 19.62 -11.45
CA THR A 103 3.45 20.27 -10.17
C THR A 103 4.56 21.26 -9.81
N THR A 104 4.18 22.37 -9.19
CA THR A 104 5.12 23.42 -8.79
C THR A 104 6.27 22.88 -7.96
N GLY A 105 7.48 23.18 -8.37
CA GLY A 105 8.75 22.75 -7.78
C GLY A 105 9.89 23.67 -8.18
N PRO A 106 11.15 23.33 -7.85
CA PRO A 106 12.32 24.17 -8.14
C PRO A 106 12.49 24.59 -9.60
N SER A 107 12.13 23.72 -10.55
CA SER A 107 12.20 24.00 -11.99
C SER A 107 11.06 24.87 -12.53
N THR A 108 10.05 25.18 -11.71
CA THR A 108 8.91 26.02 -12.10
C THR A 108 9.32 27.48 -12.19
N ILE A 109 8.83 28.20 -13.21
CA ILE A 109 9.08 29.64 -13.35
C ILE A 109 8.38 30.41 -12.22
N ASN A 110 9.15 31.10 -11.41
CA ASN A 110 8.68 32.06 -10.43
C ASN A 110 8.19 33.33 -11.14
N LYS A 111 6.91 33.63 -11.07
CA LYS A 111 6.32 34.79 -11.74
C LYS A 111 6.88 36.13 -11.28
N LYS A 112 7.49 36.22 -10.09
CA LYS A 112 8.08 37.44 -9.56
C LYS A 112 9.41 37.78 -10.22
N THR A 113 10.23 36.74 -10.52
CA THR A 113 11.57 36.87 -11.07
C THR A 113 11.65 36.56 -12.56
N ASN A 114 10.63 35.89 -13.11
CA ASN A 114 10.59 35.31 -14.44
C ASN A 114 11.72 34.32 -14.74
N LYS A 115 12.21 33.64 -13.66
CA LYS A 115 13.21 32.58 -13.69
C LYS A 115 12.71 31.37 -12.95
N PRO A 116 13.27 30.18 -13.16
CA PRO A 116 12.99 29.04 -12.26
C PRO A 116 13.24 29.41 -10.81
N TYR A 117 12.51 28.78 -9.91
CA TYR A 117 12.72 29.02 -8.48
C TYR A 117 14.14 28.64 -8.05
N GLY A 118 14.72 27.57 -8.60
CA GLY A 118 16.03 27.09 -8.15
C GLY A 118 16.02 26.82 -6.64
N LEU A 119 17.03 27.37 -5.95
CA LEU A 119 17.12 27.31 -4.48
C LEU A 119 16.26 28.36 -3.75
N ASP A 120 15.63 29.30 -4.47
CA ASP A 120 14.59 30.17 -3.89
C ASP A 120 13.26 29.44 -3.66
N PHE A 121 13.14 28.18 -4.13
CA PHE A 121 11.99 27.33 -3.78
C PHE A 121 12.03 27.05 -2.28
N PRO A 122 10.91 27.20 -1.55
CA PRO A 122 10.91 26.98 -0.11
C PRO A 122 11.13 25.49 0.23
N ILE A 123 11.72 25.22 1.39
CA ILE A 123 11.84 23.86 1.91
C ILE A 123 10.45 23.32 2.21
N ILE A 124 10.20 22.11 1.74
CA ILE A 124 8.92 21.42 1.86
C ILE A 124 9.05 20.16 2.70
N THR A 125 7.92 19.67 3.17
CA THR A 125 7.80 18.41 3.93
C THR A 125 6.79 17.47 3.28
N ILE A 126 6.74 16.21 3.75
CA ILE A 126 5.70 15.24 3.36
C ILE A 126 4.30 15.78 3.70
N LYS A 127 4.16 16.51 4.80
CA LYS A 127 2.89 17.15 5.20
C LYS A 127 2.46 18.23 4.21
N ASP A 128 3.39 18.99 3.65
CA ASP A 128 3.08 19.99 2.62
C ASP A 128 2.61 19.33 1.32
N MET A 129 3.22 18.20 0.94
CA MET A 129 2.77 17.40 -0.21
C MET A 129 1.32 16.93 0.00
N VAL A 130 0.98 16.41 1.17
CA VAL A 130 -0.36 15.96 1.53
C VAL A 130 -1.35 17.11 1.59
N ASN A 131 -0.97 18.26 2.15
CA ASN A 131 -1.80 19.46 2.19
C ASN A 131 -2.14 19.96 0.77
N LEU A 132 -1.21 19.85 -0.16
CA LEU A 132 -1.46 20.19 -1.56
C LEU A 132 -2.41 19.18 -2.23
N GLN A 133 -2.21 17.87 -1.99
CA GLN A 133 -3.12 16.82 -2.47
C GLN A 133 -4.54 17.02 -1.93
N LYS A 134 -4.68 17.48 -0.68
CA LYS A 134 -5.97 17.82 -0.08
C LYS A 134 -6.70 18.92 -0.84
N LYS A 135 -5.99 19.94 -1.35
CA LYS A 135 -6.59 20.98 -2.20
C LYS A 135 -7.15 20.38 -3.50
N LEU A 136 -6.45 19.42 -4.11
CA LEU A 136 -6.93 18.69 -5.29
C LEU A 136 -8.18 17.86 -4.97
N VAL A 137 -8.18 17.10 -3.88
CA VAL A 137 -9.33 16.29 -3.43
C VAL A 137 -10.57 17.17 -3.19
N ASN A 138 -10.38 18.35 -2.59
CA ASN A 138 -11.44 19.34 -2.40
C ASN A 138 -11.97 19.89 -3.74
N HIS A 139 -11.08 20.18 -4.71
CA HIS A 139 -11.46 20.63 -6.05
C HIS A 139 -12.33 19.59 -6.78
N LEU A 140 -12.03 18.31 -6.62
CA LEU A 140 -12.85 17.22 -7.15
C LEU A 140 -14.15 17.00 -6.36
N HIS A 141 -14.37 17.80 -5.31
CA HIS A 141 -15.51 17.72 -4.41
C HIS A 141 -15.68 16.35 -3.74
N ILE A 142 -14.59 15.70 -3.41
CA ILE A 142 -14.54 14.42 -2.68
C ILE A 142 -14.45 14.74 -1.20
N LYS A 143 -15.42 14.25 -0.42
CA LYS A 143 -15.47 14.48 1.04
C LYS A 143 -14.63 13.46 1.81
N GLN A 144 -14.60 12.21 1.33
CA GLN A 144 -13.88 11.12 1.93
C GLN A 144 -13.27 10.25 0.82
N LEU A 145 -12.01 9.90 0.97
CA LEU A 145 -11.30 8.92 0.13
C LEU A 145 -11.66 7.51 0.59
N PHE A 146 -12.03 6.66 -0.35
CA PHE A 146 -12.23 5.24 -0.10
C PHE A 146 -10.94 4.59 0.39
N ALA A 147 -9.82 4.92 -0.27
CA ALA A 147 -8.49 4.52 0.19
C ALA A 147 -7.41 5.55 -0.17
N VAL A 148 -6.31 5.53 0.58
CA VAL A 148 -5.03 6.16 0.22
C VAL A 148 -3.97 5.06 0.20
N ILE A 149 -3.20 4.97 -0.89
CA ILE A 149 -2.23 3.89 -1.11
C ILE A 149 -0.92 4.47 -1.68
N GLY A 150 0.21 3.94 -1.24
CA GLY A 150 1.51 4.31 -1.77
C GLY A 150 2.66 3.51 -1.19
N GLY A 151 3.74 3.38 -1.98
CA GLY A 151 4.97 2.70 -1.56
C GLY A 151 6.10 3.68 -1.24
N SER A 152 7.00 3.31 -0.33
CA SER A 152 8.18 4.12 0.02
C SER A 152 7.79 5.51 0.54
N MET A 153 8.29 6.60 -0.03
CA MET A 153 7.83 7.96 0.23
C MET A 153 6.31 8.11 0.05
N GLY A 154 5.70 7.36 -0.88
CA GLY A 154 4.25 7.31 -1.03
C GLY A 154 3.56 6.75 0.22
N GLY A 155 4.16 5.78 0.89
CA GLY A 155 3.68 5.25 2.16
C GLY A 155 3.77 6.27 3.31
N MET A 156 4.81 7.11 3.33
CA MET A 156 4.90 8.25 4.27
C MET A 156 3.75 9.24 4.05
N GLN A 157 3.41 9.53 2.78
CA GLN A 157 2.24 10.37 2.44
C GLN A 157 0.93 9.71 2.90
N VAL A 158 0.79 8.38 2.76
CA VAL A 158 -0.39 7.63 3.26
C VAL A 158 -0.56 7.81 4.77
N LEU A 159 0.51 7.63 5.54
CA LEU A 159 0.50 7.83 6.99
C LEU A 159 0.14 9.28 7.34
N GLN A 160 0.76 10.24 6.66
CA GLN A 160 0.50 11.67 6.86
C GLN A 160 -0.95 12.07 6.52
N TRP A 161 -1.56 11.47 5.49
CA TRP A 161 -2.98 11.66 5.18
C TRP A 161 -3.87 11.29 6.36
N CYS A 162 -3.62 10.13 6.97
CA CYS A 162 -4.40 9.64 8.11
C CYS A 162 -4.26 10.54 9.34
N LEU A 163 -3.08 11.13 9.55
CA LEU A 163 -2.84 12.03 10.67
C LEU A 163 -3.40 13.43 10.44
N SER A 164 -3.20 13.99 9.25
CA SER A 164 -3.67 15.35 8.93
C SER A 164 -5.18 15.41 8.71
N TYR A 165 -5.78 14.32 8.20
CA TYR A 165 -7.18 14.29 7.78
C TYR A 165 -7.87 12.97 8.17
N PRO A 166 -7.94 12.61 9.47
CA PRO A 166 -8.38 11.30 9.95
C PRO A 166 -9.83 10.94 9.54
N ASP A 167 -10.70 11.92 9.39
CA ASP A 167 -12.09 11.69 8.96
C ASP A 167 -12.24 11.59 7.43
N MET A 168 -11.17 11.85 6.67
CA MET A 168 -11.22 11.84 5.21
C MET A 168 -10.68 10.54 4.58
N VAL A 169 -10.09 9.64 5.35
CA VAL A 169 -9.48 8.40 4.86
C VAL A 169 -10.19 7.21 5.47
N ARG A 170 -10.90 6.43 4.64
CA ARG A 170 -11.57 5.21 5.11
C ARG A 170 -10.59 4.05 5.26
N MET A 171 -9.71 3.84 4.27
CA MET A 171 -8.71 2.78 4.25
C MET A 171 -7.32 3.34 3.90
N ALA A 172 -6.26 2.80 4.49
CA ALA A 172 -4.88 3.21 4.25
C ALA A 172 -3.99 2.01 3.97
N ILE A 173 -3.18 2.11 2.91
CA ILE A 173 -2.31 1.02 2.47
C ILE A 173 -0.88 1.55 2.31
N PRO A 174 -0.12 1.75 3.41
CA PRO A 174 1.30 2.06 3.35
C PRO A 174 2.10 0.80 3.00
N ILE A 175 2.98 0.88 1.99
CA ILE A 175 3.76 -0.24 1.46
C ILE A 175 5.26 0.09 1.56
N ALA A 176 6.08 -0.83 2.08
CA ALA A 176 7.55 -0.70 2.13
C ALA A 176 7.99 0.69 2.62
N THR A 177 7.53 1.11 3.79
CA THR A 177 7.71 2.46 4.34
C THR A 177 7.98 2.44 5.84
N SER A 178 8.25 3.61 6.40
CA SER A 178 8.51 3.82 7.83
C SER A 178 7.72 5.00 8.36
N ALA A 179 7.63 5.10 9.68
CA ALA A 179 7.02 6.23 10.38
C ALA A 179 7.98 7.42 10.58
N TYR A 180 9.26 7.22 10.33
CA TYR A 180 10.34 8.23 10.38
C TYR A 180 11.51 7.78 9.53
N SER A 181 12.33 8.72 9.08
CA SER A 181 13.56 8.40 8.35
C SER A 181 14.67 7.95 9.30
N SER A 182 15.17 6.73 9.09
CA SER A 182 16.28 6.19 9.87
C SER A 182 17.60 6.90 9.55
N PRO A 183 18.60 6.85 10.46
CA PRO A 183 19.93 7.39 10.18
C PRO A 183 20.56 6.83 8.90
N GLN A 184 20.30 5.56 8.55
CA GLN A 184 20.79 4.94 7.33
C GLN A 184 20.15 5.58 6.09
N GLN A 185 18.84 5.80 6.10
CA GLN A 185 18.11 6.45 4.99
C GLN A 185 18.60 7.87 4.79
N ILE A 186 18.72 8.65 5.89
CA ILE A 186 19.26 10.02 5.89
C ILE A 186 20.69 10.05 5.32
N ALA A 187 21.54 9.07 5.71
CA ALA A 187 22.92 8.99 5.22
C ALA A 187 22.98 8.76 3.71
N PHE A 188 22.18 7.84 3.16
CA PHE A 188 22.12 7.62 1.70
C PHE A 188 21.60 8.84 0.96
N ASN A 189 20.56 9.50 1.48
CA ASN A 189 20.05 10.73 0.90
C ASN A 189 21.11 11.84 0.91
N GLU A 190 21.86 12.01 2.01
CA GLU A 190 22.90 13.01 2.10
C GLU A 190 24.05 12.75 1.10
N VAL A 191 24.49 11.50 0.94
CA VAL A 191 25.52 11.17 -0.06
C VAL A 191 25.01 11.50 -1.47
N GLY A 192 23.75 11.21 -1.78
CA GLY A 192 23.14 11.58 -3.07
C GLY A 192 23.09 13.10 -3.28
N ARG A 193 22.68 13.86 -2.25
CA ARG A 193 22.67 15.33 -2.33
C ARG A 193 24.10 15.89 -2.51
N ARG A 194 25.08 15.34 -1.78
CA ARG A 194 26.48 15.76 -1.92
C ARG A 194 27.03 15.48 -3.32
N ALA A 195 26.65 14.37 -3.94
CA ALA A 195 27.05 14.07 -5.31
C ALA A 195 26.54 15.15 -6.30
N ILE A 196 25.30 15.61 -6.16
CA ILE A 196 24.73 16.67 -6.96
C ILE A 196 25.44 18.02 -6.69
N ILE A 197 25.57 18.41 -5.43
CA ILE A 197 26.17 19.69 -5.02
C ILE A 197 27.65 19.78 -5.43
N ALA A 198 28.36 18.67 -5.46
CA ALA A 198 29.75 18.60 -5.87
C ALA A 198 29.97 18.65 -7.39
N ASP A 199 28.91 18.46 -8.19
CA ASP A 199 28.98 18.60 -9.65
C ASP A 199 29.18 20.09 -10.02
N PRO A 200 30.26 20.46 -10.70
CA PRO A 200 30.48 21.85 -11.08
C PRO A 200 29.36 22.45 -11.95
N SER A 201 28.63 21.60 -12.68
CA SER A 201 27.49 22.04 -13.50
C SER A 201 26.25 22.37 -12.68
N TRP A 202 26.18 21.99 -11.40
CA TRP A 202 25.06 22.35 -10.52
C TRP A 202 25.01 23.87 -10.25
N ASN A 203 26.16 24.54 -10.26
CA ASN A 203 26.26 26.01 -10.24
C ASN A 203 25.37 26.66 -9.17
N GLU A 204 25.50 26.21 -7.92
CA GLU A 204 24.71 26.69 -6.77
C GLU A 204 23.17 26.62 -6.99
N GLY A 205 22.71 25.65 -7.82
CA GLY A 205 21.30 25.45 -8.16
C GLY A 205 20.81 26.24 -9.39
N GLU A 206 21.66 27.11 -9.95
CA GLU A 206 21.35 28.01 -11.07
C GLU A 206 21.82 27.42 -12.40
N TYR A 207 21.31 26.24 -12.81
CA TYR A 207 21.77 25.52 -14.01
C TYR A 207 20.74 25.48 -15.16
N TYR A 208 19.50 25.95 -14.95
CA TYR A 208 18.39 25.72 -15.89
C TYR A 208 18.64 26.30 -17.33
N ASP A 209 19.36 27.38 -17.43
CA ASP A 209 19.75 27.97 -18.71
C ASP A 209 21.21 27.60 -19.15
N LEU A 210 21.84 26.65 -18.44
CA LEU A 210 23.21 26.23 -18.57
C LEU A 210 23.33 24.73 -18.82
N LYS A 211 24.48 24.14 -18.52
CA LYS A 211 24.69 22.70 -18.53
C LYS A 211 24.09 22.08 -17.26
N PHE A 212 23.27 21.03 -17.42
CA PHE A 212 22.68 20.28 -16.30
C PHE A 212 23.75 19.50 -15.52
N PRO A 213 23.57 19.31 -14.21
CA PRO A 213 24.46 18.52 -13.33
C PRO A 213 24.20 17.03 -13.49
N ASP A 214 24.39 16.50 -14.72
CA ASP A 214 24.06 15.13 -15.06
C ASP A 214 24.94 14.12 -14.33
N ASP A 215 26.23 14.43 -14.12
CA ASP A 215 27.17 13.55 -13.45
C ASP A 215 26.80 13.35 -11.98
N GLY A 216 26.51 14.45 -11.27
CA GLY A 216 26.10 14.42 -9.88
C GLY A 216 24.75 13.72 -9.68
N LEU A 217 23.76 14.03 -10.51
CA LEU A 217 22.43 13.42 -10.46
C LEU A 217 22.49 11.93 -10.84
N ALA A 218 23.31 11.55 -11.82
CA ALA A 218 23.53 10.15 -12.18
C ALA A 218 24.13 9.37 -11.02
N LEU A 219 25.16 9.91 -10.35
CA LEU A 219 25.79 9.28 -9.18
C LEU A 219 24.79 9.12 -8.03
N ALA A 220 23.98 10.14 -7.73
CA ALA A 220 22.92 10.06 -6.73
C ALA A 220 21.93 8.93 -7.07
N ARG A 221 21.58 8.75 -8.36
CA ARG A 221 20.70 7.66 -8.80
C ARG A 221 21.36 6.29 -8.69
N MET A 222 22.65 6.16 -8.99
CA MET A 222 23.40 4.92 -8.83
C MET A 222 23.38 4.45 -7.36
N ILE A 223 23.62 5.35 -6.41
CA ILE A 223 23.55 5.07 -4.98
C ILE A 223 22.14 4.58 -4.61
N ALA A 224 21.11 5.28 -5.07
CA ALA A 224 19.72 4.88 -4.83
C ALA A 224 19.42 3.47 -5.37
N HIS A 225 19.89 3.12 -6.58
CA HIS A 225 19.69 1.78 -7.13
C HIS A 225 20.39 0.66 -6.35
N ILE A 226 21.50 0.95 -5.69
CA ILE A 226 22.14 -0.01 -4.77
C ILE A 226 21.19 -0.30 -3.61
N THR A 227 20.48 0.69 -3.07
CA THR A 227 19.56 0.51 -1.96
C THR A 227 18.22 -0.12 -2.34
N TYR A 228 17.83 -0.05 -3.62
CA TYR A 228 16.54 -0.59 -4.09
C TYR A 228 16.56 -2.10 -4.34
N LEU A 229 17.72 -2.67 -4.64
CA LEU A 229 17.88 -4.10 -4.91
C LEU A 229 18.39 -4.83 -3.67
N SER A 230 17.91 -6.04 -3.41
CA SER A 230 18.49 -6.91 -2.40
C SER A 230 19.86 -7.45 -2.87
N ASN A 231 20.66 -7.93 -1.93
CA ASN A 231 21.91 -8.61 -2.26
C ASN A 231 21.66 -9.85 -3.14
N GLU A 232 20.60 -10.60 -2.87
CA GLU A 232 20.18 -11.76 -3.64
C GLU A 232 19.85 -11.38 -5.09
N SER A 233 19.01 -10.35 -5.29
CA SER A 233 18.68 -9.83 -6.62
C SER A 233 19.91 -9.33 -7.38
N MET A 234 20.84 -8.65 -6.70
CA MET A 234 22.11 -8.23 -7.30
C MET A 234 22.92 -9.44 -7.77
N TYR A 235 23.02 -10.48 -6.94
CA TYR A 235 23.75 -11.69 -7.28
C TYR A 235 23.10 -12.47 -8.43
N GLU A 236 21.79 -12.64 -8.41
CA GLU A 236 21.05 -13.33 -9.49
C GLU A 236 21.19 -12.59 -10.83
N LYS A 237 21.00 -11.27 -10.81
CA LYS A 237 21.05 -10.45 -12.02
C LYS A 237 22.45 -10.34 -12.61
N PHE A 238 23.47 -10.15 -11.81
CA PHE A 238 24.79 -9.77 -12.28
C PHE A 238 25.89 -10.78 -11.91
N GLY A 239 25.86 -11.34 -10.70
CA GLY A 239 26.94 -12.14 -10.15
C GLY A 239 28.27 -11.40 -10.27
N ARG A 240 29.28 -12.07 -10.80
CA ARG A 240 30.58 -11.46 -11.17
C ARG A 240 30.79 -11.48 -12.69
N ARG A 241 29.70 -11.45 -13.46
CA ARG A 241 29.80 -11.51 -14.93
C ARG A 241 30.40 -10.24 -15.49
N LEU A 242 31.30 -10.43 -16.46
CA LEU A 242 31.91 -9.33 -17.21
C LEU A 242 30.93 -8.80 -18.27
N GLN A 243 31.09 -7.52 -18.60
CA GLN A 243 30.30 -6.81 -19.59
C GLN A 243 30.99 -6.87 -20.95
N ASP A 244 30.45 -7.69 -21.87
CA ASP A 244 30.91 -7.80 -23.26
C ASP A 244 32.43 -8.07 -23.43
N LYS A 245 33.05 -8.80 -22.49
CA LYS A 245 34.45 -9.18 -22.50
C LYS A 245 34.67 -10.49 -21.73
N GLU A 246 35.80 -11.17 -22.00
CA GLU A 246 36.17 -12.44 -21.38
C GLU A 246 37.21 -12.29 -20.24
N GLU A 247 37.99 -11.19 -20.27
CA GLU A 247 39.07 -10.93 -19.31
C GLU A 247 38.93 -9.51 -18.71
N TYR A 248 39.57 -9.27 -17.57
CA TYR A 248 39.67 -7.94 -16.95
C TYR A 248 40.50 -6.99 -17.81
N SER A 249 40.07 -5.74 -17.90
CA SER A 249 40.80 -4.71 -18.64
C SER A 249 42.06 -4.22 -17.91
N PHE A 250 42.11 -4.34 -16.58
CA PHE A 250 43.11 -3.74 -15.70
C PHE A 250 43.21 -2.21 -15.86
N GLU A 251 42.11 -1.58 -16.21
CA GLU A 251 41.97 -0.13 -16.40
C GLU A 251 40.76 0.39 -15.59
N PHE A 252 40.64 1.74 -15.42
CA PHE A 252 39.46 2.36 -14.83
C PHE A 252 38.30 2.43 -15.85
N SER A 253 37.98 1.30 -16.48
CA SER A 253 36.86 1.14 -17.42
C SER A 253 35.82 0.15 -16.84
N THR A 254 34.64 0.08 -17.46
CA THR A 254 33.59 -0.85 -17.05
C THR A 254 34.01 -2.29 -17.35
N ASP A 255 34.18 -3.09 -16.32
CA ASP A 255 34.45 -4.52 -16.43
C ASP A 255 33.22 -5.37 -16.14
N PHE A 256 32.44 -5.06 -15.12
CA PHE A 256 31.34 -5.88 -14.65
C PHE A 256 29.96 -5.39 -15.15
N GLN A 257 29.04 -6.34 -15.35
CA GLN A 257 27.67 -6.03 -15.75
C GLN A 257 26.96 -5.10 -14.76
N VAL A 258 27.22 -5.22 -13.45
CA VAL A 258 26.64 -4.33 -12.44
C VAL A 258 27.08 -2.88 -12.61
N GLU A 259 28.33 -2.62 -13.03
CA GLU A 259 28.81 -1.26 -13.30
C GLU A 259 28.07 -0.67 -14.49
N SER A 260 27.95 -1.42 -15.60
CA SER A 260 27.16 -1.01 -16.78
C SER A 260 25.69 -0.73 -16.42
N TYR A 261 25.09 -1.58 -15.60
CA TYR A 261 23.71 -1.37 -15.10
C TYR A 261 23.58 -0.05 -14.33
N LEU A 262 24.47 0.22 -13.39
CA LEU A 262 24.45 1.47 -12.61
C LEU A 262 24.63 2.70 -13.49
N HIS A 263 25.58 2.68 -14.42
CA HIS A 263 25.79 3.75 -15.40
C HIS A 263 24.52 4.00 -16.24
N TYR A 264 23.88 2.93 -16.72
CA TYR A 264 22.61 3.04 -17.47
C TYR A 264 21.49 3.65 -16.64
N GLN A 265 21.33 3.21 -15.38
CA GLN A 265 20.29 3.74 -14.49
C GLN A 265 20.54 5.24 -14.17
N GLY A 266 21.77 5.62 -13.92
CA GLY A 266 22.16 7.00 -13.71
C GLY A 266 21.84 7.87 -14.94
N SER A 267 22.39 7.53 -16.11
CA SER A 267 22.22 8.30 -17.35
C SER A 267 20.78 8.35 -17.87
N SER A 268 19.98 7.30 -17.59
CA SER A 268 18.56 7.30 -17.93
C SER A 268 17.75 8.22 -17.02
N PHE A 269 18.16 8.37 -15.77
CA PHE A 269 17.47 9.21 -14.79
C PHE A 269 17.64 10.70 -15.06
N THR A 270 18.83 11.15 -15.47
CA THR A 270 19.11 12.56 -15.75
C THR A 270 18.25 13.13 -16.88
N LYS A 271 17.80 12.28 -17.82
CA LYS A 271 16.91 12.66 -18.91
C LYS A 271 15.48 12.99 -18.50
N ARG A 272 15.07 12.62 -17.28
CA ARG A 272 13.68 12.69 -16.84
C ARG A 272 13.48 13.32 -15.46
N PHE A 273 14.53 13.62 -14.73
CA PHE A 273 14.44 14.14 -13.38
C PHE A 273 15.30 15.39 -13.18
N ASP A 274 14.86 16.29 -12.32
CA ASP A 274 15.52 17.54 -12.02
C ASP A 274 16.38 17.41 -10.75
N ALA A 275 17.61 17.93 -10.80
CA ALA A 275 18.56 17.79 -9.71
C ALA A 275 18.13 18.56 -8.43
N ASN A 276 17.63 19.78 -8.57
CA ASN A 276 17.11 20.53 -7.42
C ASN A 276 15.87 19.83 -6.83
N SER A 277 14.95 19.33 -7.67
CA SER A 277 13.82 18.54 -7.18
C SER A 277 14.27 17.31 -6.38
N TYR A 278 15.36 16.64 -6.77
CA TYR A 278 15.94 15.54 -6.00
C TYR A 278 16.41 16.01 -4.62
N LEU A 279 17.08 17.16 -4.53
CA LEU A 279 17.53 17.74 -3.25
C LEU A 279 16.34 18.02 -2.32
N TYR A 280 15.29 18.69 -2.84
CA TYR A 280 14.13 19.08 -2.05
C TYR A 280 13.31 17.87 -1.58
N ILE A 281 13.06 16.89 -2.47
CA ILE A 281 12.25 15.72 -2.12
C ILE A 281 13.01 14.82 -1.11
N THR A 282 14.31 14.59 -1.30
CA THR A 282 15.09 13.82 -0.33
C THR A 282 15.19 14.51 1.02
N LYS A 283 15.21 15.86 1.04
CA LYS A 283 15.15 16.61 2.28
C LYS A 283 13.80 16.50 2.97
N ALA A 284 12.71 16.52 2.22
CA ALA A 284 11.36 16.28 2.76
C ALA A 284 11.21 14.87 3.35
N ILE A 285 11.85 13.86 2.74
CA ILE A 285 11.92 12.49 3.29
C ILE A 285 12.69 12.49 4.61
N ASP A 286 13.86 13.15 4.69
CA ASP A 286 14.68 13.19 5.90
C ASP A 286 13.95 13.84 7.08
N TYR A 287 13.12 14.85 6.83
CA TYR A 287 12.34 15.55 7.84
C TYR A 287 11.09 14.78 8.28
N PHE A 288 10.73 13.69 7.61
CA PHE A 288 9.57 12.91 8.00
C PHE A 288 9.83 12.15 9.30
N ASP A 289 9.10 12.54 10.36
CA ASP A 289 9.14 11.90 11.67
C ASP A 289 7.79 12.06 12.39
N LEU A 290 7.07 10.96 12.53
CA LEU A 290 5.79 10.92 13.23
C LEU A 290 5.96 10.81 14.76
N THR A 291 7.19 10.73 15.25
CA THR A 291 7.50 10.61 16.68
C THR A 291 7.98 11.93 17.31
N GLU A 292 8.09 12.99 16.51
CA GLU A 292 8.62 14.29 16.96
C GLU A 292 7.91 14.85 18.22
N ASN A 293 6.60 14.62 18.35
CA ASN A 293 5.79 15.13 19.45
C ASN A 293 5.41 14.05 20.50
N GLY A 294 6.12 12.93 20.54
CA GLY A 294 5.85 11.86 21.48
C GLY A 294 6.12 10.47 20.92
N SER A 295 5.43 9.44 21.42
CA SER A 295 5.55 8.10 20.86
C SER A 295 4.74 7.96 19.57
N LEU A 296 5.10 6.99 18.73
CA LEU A 296 4.33 6.67 17.54
C LEU A 296 2.88 6.25 17.88
N ALA A 297 2.67 5.61 19.05
CA ALA A 297 1.33 5.30 19.53
C ALA A 297 0.52 6.58 19.86
N ASP A 298 1.18 7.63 20.38
CA ASP A 298 0.52 8.91 20.62
C ASP A 298 0.07 9.58 19.31
N ALA A 299 0.87 9.50 18.26
CA ALA A 299 0.51 10.02 16.94
C ALA A 299 -0.78 9.37 16.39
N PHE A 300 -1.01 8.09 16.67
CA PHE A 300 -2.15 7.34 16.13
C PHE A 300 -3.38 7.27 17.05
N LYS A 301 -3.44 8.02 18.16
CA LYS A 301 -4.54 7.96 19.14
C LYS A 301 -5.95 8.16 18.58
N ASN A 302 -6.11 8.99 17.55
CA ASN A 302 -7.42 9.40 17.04
C ASN A 302 -7.74 8.83 15.65
N ILE A 303 -6.99 7.85 15.21
CA ILE A 303 -7.16 7.23 13.89
C ILE A 303 -8.36 6.31 13.89
N LYS A 304 -9.24 6.49 12.90
CA LYS A 304 -10.41 5.63 12.63
C LYS A 304 -10.26 4.84 11.34
N THR A 305 -9.23 5.12 10.59
CA THR A 305 -8.91 4.51 9.30
C THR A 305 -8.58 3.03 9.47
N LYS A 306 -9.08 2.16 8.60
CA LYS A 306 -8.67 0.76 8.51
C LYS A 306 -7.34 0.65 7.75
N PHE A 307 -6.38 -0.11 8.26
CA PHE A 307 -5.04 -0.22 7.69
C PHE A 307 -4.73 -1.61 7.13
N LEU A 308 -4.04 -1.62 5.98
CA LEU A 308 -3.26 -2.76 5.50
C LEU A 308 -1.80 -2.31 5.34
N ILE A 309 -0.94 -2.77 6.22
CA ILE A 309 0.50 -2.50 6.13
C ILE A 309 1.16 -3.62 5.33
N ILE A 310 1.91 -3.25 4.29
CA ILE A 310 2.65 -4.22 3.46
C ILE A 310 4.14 -3.93 3.60
N SER A 311 4.92 -4.95 3.98
CA SER A 311 6.39 -4.94 3.94
C SER A 311 6.91 -5.95 2.93
N ILE A 312 8.21 -5.88 2.62
CA ILE A 312 8.90 -6.80 1.72
C ILE A 312 10.06 -7.41 2.50
N ASP A 313 10.15 -8.74 2.53
CA ASP A 313 11.09 -9.46 3.38
C ASP A 313 12.56 -9.18 3.08
N SER A 314 12.89 -8.92 1.81
CA SER A 314 14.25 -8.61 1.36
C SER A 314 14.59 -7.12 1.28
N ASP A 315 13.65 -6.24 1.68
CA ASP A 315 13.87 -4.80 1.69
C ASP A 315 14.81 -4.41 2.83
N TRP A 316 15.98 -3.88 2.48
CA TRP A 316 16.96 -3.43 3.46
C TRP A 316 17.05 -1.91 3.56
N LEU A 317 16.38 -1.17 2.65
CA LEU A 317 16.21 0.27 2.74
C LEU A 317 15.07 0.64 3.73
N TYR A 318 13.93 -0.04 3.64
CA TYR A 318 12.80 0.03 4.57
C TYR A 318 12.51 -1.39 5.11
N PRO A 319 13.35 -1.90 6.02
CA PRO A 319 13.23 -3.28 6.48
C PRO A 319 11.91 -3.54 7.22
N PRO A 320 11.41 -4.79 7.22
CA PRO A 320 10.11 -5.17 7.78
C PRO A 320 9.87 -4.74 9.23
N ASN A 321 10.92 -4.60 10.04
CA ASN A 321 10.79 -4.13 11.42
C ASN A 321 10.19 -2.72 11.52
N GLN A 322 10.49 -1.79 10.58
CA GLN A 322 9.91 -0.45 10.54
C GLN A 322 8.39 -0.49 10.27
N SER A 323 7.94 -1.36 9.38
CA SER A 323 6.51 -1.60 9.16
C SER A 323 5.83 -2.25 10.38
N LYS A 324 6.53 -3.12 11.10
CA LYS A 324 6.05 -3.74 12.35
C LYS A 324 5.94 -2.73 13.50
N GLU A 325 6.79 -1.71 13.55
CA GLU A 325 6.64 -0.60 14.49
C GLU A 325 5.32 0.16 14.28
N ILE A 326 4.96 0.45 13.03
CA ILE A 326 3.68 1.07 12.67
C ILE A 326 2.51 0.15 13.08
N LEU A 327 2.59 -1.15 12.79
CA LEU A 327 1.60 -2.14 13.19
C LEU A 327 1.36 -2.14 14.71
N MET A 328 2.46 -2.17 15.50
CA MET A 328 2.37 -2.18 16.97
C MET A 328 1.72 -0.90 17.50
N ALA A 329 2.10 0.26 16.96
CA ALA A 329 1.55 1.54 17.39
C ALA A 329 0.05 1.68 17.09
N LEU A 330 -0.40 1.23 15.91
CA LEU A 330 -1.81 1.19 15.53
C LEU A 330 -2.60 0.20 16.41
N SER A 331 -2.06 -1.01 16.62
CA SER A 331 -2.68 -2.06 17.45
C SER A 331 -2.84 -1.61 18.91
N THR A 332 -1.88 -0.86 19.46
CA THR A 332 -1.94 -0.28 20.81
C THR A 332 -3.16 0.65 20.98
N ASN A 333 -3.58 1.31 19.91
CA ASN A 333 -4.75 2.18 19.87
C ASN A 333 -6.05 1.47 19.43
N ASN A 334 -6.05 0.14 19.34
CA ASN A 334 -7.18 -0.68 18.85
C ASN A 334 -7.66 -0.29 17.45
N VAL A 335 -6.77 0.23 16.60
CA VAL A 335 -7.07 0.51 15.19
C VAL A 335 -7.21 -0.82 14.44
N ASP A 336 -8.18 -0.91 13.54
CA ASP A 336 -8.33 -2.07 12.64
C ASP A 336 -7.14 -2.10 11.67
N VAL A 337 -6.20 -3.01 11.90
CA VAL A 337 -4.95 -3.10 11.13
C VAL A 337 -4.62 -4.54 10.76
N SER A 338 -4.38 -4.75 9.47
CA SER A 338 -3.83 -5.99 8.89
C SER A 338 -2.38 -5.78 8.48
N TYR A 339 -1.58 -6.85 8.54
CA TYR A 339 -0.17 -6.82 8.12
C TYR A 339 0.12 -7.98 7.17
N CYS A 340 0.78 -7.66 6.07
CA CYS A 340 1.26 -8.64 5.09
C CYS A 340 2.75 -8.41 4.79
N GLU A 341 3.55 -9.48 4.84
CA GLU A 341 4.95 -9.48 4.42
C GLU A 341 5.07 -10.21 3.08
N ILE A 342 5.33 -9.47 2.00
CA ILE A 342 5.52 -10.02 0.67
C ILE A 342 6.88 -10.71 0.60
N LYS A 343 6.90 -11.93 0.08
CA LYS A 343 8.09 -12.71 -0.18
C LYS A 343 8.63 -12.41 -1.57
N SER A 344 9.78 -11.76 -1.64
CA SER A 344 10.39 -11.37 -2.90
C SER A 344 11.89 -11.15 -2.74
N SER A 345 12.68 -11.57 -3.70
CA SER A 345 14.12 -11.28 -3.76
C SER A 345 14.43 -9.89 -4.33
N TYR A 346 13.44 -9.14 -4.83
CA TYR A 346 13.68 -7.87 -5.55
C TYR A 346 14.02 -6.68 -4.64
N GLY A 347 14.04 -6.84 -3.32
CA GLY A 347 14.34 -5.76 -2.39
C GLY A 347 13.21 -4.70 -2.36
N HIS A 348 13.60 -3.44 -2.18
CA HIS A 348 12.66 -2.34 -2.10
C HIS A 348 11.78 -2.17 -3.35
N ASP A 349 12.34 -2.42 -4.55
CA ASP A 349 11.60 -2.29 -5.82
C ASP A 349 10.46 -3.32 -5.98
N ALA A 350 10.34 -4.32 -5.10
CA ALA A 350 9.30 -5.35 -5.18
C ALA A 350 7.88 -4.76 -5.21
N PHE A 351 7.61 -3.63 -4.54
CA PHE A 351 6.29 -2.99 -4.62
C PHE A 351 5.93 -2.45 -6.01
N LEU A 352 6.92 -2.32 -6.90
CA LEU A 352 6.73 -1.96 -8.32
C LEU A 352 6.71 -3.16 -9.26
N ILE A 353 7.09 -4.36 -8.78
CA ILE A 353 7.36 -5.53 -9.63
C ILE A 353 6.42 -6.70 -9.28
N GLU A 354 6.11 -6.91 -7.99
CA GLU A 354 5.35 -8.06 -7.47
C GLU A 354 3.83 -7.92 -7.66
N GLY A 355 3.41 -7.71 -8.92
CA GLY A 355 2.00 -7.47 -9.24
C GLY A 355 1.06 -8.58 -8.77
N GLY A 356 1.47 -9.84 -8.82
CA GLY A 356 0.65 -10.99 -8.41
C GLY A 356 0.26 -10.91 -6.94
N GLN A 357 1.24 -10.82 -6.04
CA GLN A 357 1.02 -10.75 -4.59
C GLN A 357 0.30 -9.45 -4.20
N LEU A 358 0.65 -8.31 -4.83
CA LEU A 358 -0.01 -7.03 -4.58
C LEU A 358 -1.47 -7.05 -5.00
N ASN A 359 -1.79 -7.51 -6.23
CA ASN A 359 -3.18 -7.62 -6.70
C ASN A 359 -4.03 -8.48 -5.77
N TYR A 360 -3.48 -9.59 -5.30
CA TYR A 360 -4.18 -10.47 -4.38
C TYR A 360 -4.42 -9.81 -3.02
N THR A 361 -3.37 -9.30 -2.39
CA THR A 361 -3.43 -8.77 -1.02
C THR A 361 -4.26 -7.49 -0.93
N ILE A 362 -4.01 -6.54 -1.85
CA ILE A 362 -4.72 -5.26 -1.90
C ILE A 362 -6.16 -5.46 -2.35
N GLY A 363 -6.40 -6.31 -3.35
CA GLY A 363 -7.75 -6.57 -3.87
C GLY A 363 -8.68 -7.14 -2.80
N ASN A 364 -8.19 -8.08 -2.00
CA ASN A 364 -8.96 -8.63 -0.88
C ASN A 364 -9.25 -7.59 0.19
N PHE A 365 -8.27 -6.74 0.54
CA PHE A 365 -8.45 -5.70 1.54
C PHE A 365 -9.43 -4.60 1.09
N LEU A 366 -9.41 -4.22 -0.19
CA LEU A 366 -10.31 -3.22 -0.77
C LEU A 366 -11.69 -3.80 -1.08
N SER A 367 -11.84 -5.11 -1.19
CA SER A 367 -13.13 -5.72 -1.36
C SER A 367 -13.94 -5.54 -0.08
N ASP A 368 -15.08 -4.87 -0.17
CA ASP A 368 -16.06 -4.76 0.92
C ASP A 368 -16.82 -6.09 1.09
N THR A 369 -16.21 -7.24 0.79
CA THR A 369 -16.83 -8.54 0.93
C THR A 369 -17.04 -8.83 2.40
N LEU A 370 -18.28 -8.81 2.80
CA LEU A 370 -18.71 -9.09 4.17
C LEU A 370 -18.98 -10.58 4.35
N VAL A 371 -19.00 -11.01 5.59
CA VAL A 371 -19.33 -12.40 5.94
C VAL A 371 -20.65 -12.83 5.31
N ARG A 372 -21.69 -11.97 5.32
CA ARG A 372 -23.00 -12.23 4.71
C ARG A 372 -22.97 -12.53 3.22
N ASP A 373 -21.94 -12.02 2.50
CA ASP A 373 -21.83 -12.20 1.04
C ASP A 373 -21.22 -13.57 0.68
N VAL A 374 -20.60 -14.26 1.65
CA VAL A 374 -19.81 -15.49 1.44
C VAL A 374 -20.27 -16.64 2.34
N MET A 375 -20.92 -16.35 3.47
CA MET A 375 -21.40 -17.40 4.38
C MET A 375 -22.44 -18.32 3.71
N SER A 376 -22.52 -19.57 4.15
CA SER A 376 -23.65 -20.42 3.78
C SER A 376 -24.90 -19.97 4.53
N HIS A 377 -25.98 -19.73 3.80
CA HIS A 377 -27.33 -19.48 4.32
C HIS A 377 -28.12 -20.78 4.52
N ASP A 378 -27.70 -21.88 3.90
CA ASP A 378 -28.26 -23.22 4.11
C ASP A 378 -27.79 -23.73 5.46
N LEU A 379 -28.55 -23.35 6.49
CA LEU A 379 -28.15 -23.51 7.89
C LEU A 379 -28.62 -24.85 8.44
N THR A 380 -27.73 -25.82 8.50
CA THR A 380 -27.92 -27.04 9.26
C THR A 380 -27.53 -26.79 10.73
N GLN A 381 -28.49 -26.82 11.62
CA GLN A 381 -28.31 -26.66 13.07
C GLN A 381 -29.00 -27.77 13.83
N ILE A 382 -28.60 -28.02 15.08
CA ILE A 382 -29.15 -29.08 15.94
C ILE A 382 -29.51 -28.50 17.30
N ARG A 383 -30.56 -29.08 17.93
CA ARG A 383 -30.97 -28.69 19.28
C ARG A 383 -30.01 -29.27 20.33
N ASN A 384 -29.84 -28.56 21.45
CA ASN A 384 -28.96 -28.98 22.54
C ASN A 384 -29.38 -30.31 23.20
N ASN A 385 -30.66 -30.69 23.09
CA ASN A 385 -31.21 -31.94 23.61
C ASN A 385 -31.17 -33.13 22.63
N SER A 386 -30.63 -32.94 21.41
CA SER A 386 -30.45 -33.99 20.42
C SER A 386 -29.36 -34.98 20.80
N SER A 387 -29.40 -36.17 20.21
CA SER A 387 -28.38 -37.18 20.46
C SER A 387 -27.10 -36.97 19.62
N ILE A 388 -26.00 -37.56 20.08
CA ILE A 388 -24.73 -37.60 19.31
C ILE A 388 -24.94 -38.35 17.99
N SER A 389 -25.79 -39.38 17.97
CA SER A 389 -26.13 -40.13 16.76
C SER A 389 -26.85 -39.26 15.73
N ASP A 390 -27.77 -38.39 16.15
CA ASP A 390 -28.46 -37.46 15.25
C ASP A 390 -27.47 -36.47 14.60
N ALA A 391 -26.55 -35.93 15.41
CA ALA A 391 -25.50 -35.04 14.91
C ALA A 391 -24.62 -35.76 13.88
N ALA A 392 -24.20 -36.99 14.16
CA ALA A 392 -23.39 -37.79 13.24
C ALA A 392 -24.12 -38.08 11.90
N GLN A 393 -25.41 -38.44 11.99
CA GLN A 393 -26.24 -38.71 10.81
C GLN A 393 -26.39 -37.45 9.93
N ILE A 394 -26.64 -36.31 10.57
CA ILE A 394 -26.72 -35.02 9.87
C ILE A 394 -25.39 -34.70 9.16
N MET A 395 -24.26 -34.85 9.85
CA MET A 395 -22.91 -34.57 9.26
C MET A 395 -22.66 -35.45 8.03
N ILE A 396 -23.02 -36.75 8.09
CA ILE A 396 -22.83 -37.67 6.96
C ILE A 396 -23.78 -37.32 5.79
N LYS A 397 -25.05 -37.07 6.10
CA LYS A 397 -26.08 -36.79 5.09
C LYS A 397 -25.80 -35.50 4.35
N GLU A 398 -25.51 -34.43 5.08
CA GLU A 398 -25.26 -33.07 4.51
C GLU A 398 -23.81 -32.87 4.13
N LYS A 399 -22.91 -33.84 4.38
CA LYS A 399 -21.45 -33.76 4.08
C LYS A 399 -20.75 -32.55 4.75
N ILE A 400 -21.13 -32.25 5.98
CA ILE A 400 -20.58 -31.14 6.77
C ILE A 400 -19.81 -31.66 7.97
N THR A 401 -18.87 -30.89 8.46
CA THR A 401 -18.00 -31.25 9.60
C THR A 401 -18.25 -30.42 10.86
N HIS A 402 -19.13 -29.42 10.79
CA HIS A 402 -19.43 -28.47 11.86
C HIS A 402 -20.94 -28.22 11.90
N ILE A 403 -21.55 -28.34 13.09
CA ILE A 403 -22.97 -28.04 13.27
C ILE A 403 -23.12 -27.11 14.47
N PRO A 404 -23.68 -25.90 14.30
CA PRO A 404 -24.10 -25.05 15.41
C PRO A 404 -25.18 -25.73 16.25
N VAL A 405 -25.02 -25.70 17.58
CA VAL A 405 -25.98 -26.20 18.55
C VAL A 405 -26.77 -25.02 19.10
N VAL A 406 -28.10 -25.14 19.06
CA VAL A 406 -28.99 -24.02 19.43
C VAL A 406 -29.97 -24.42 20.50
N SER A 407 -30.44 -23.44 21.28
CA SER A 407 -31.54 -23.61 22.26
C SER A 407 -32.90 -23.66 21.53
N ASP A 408 -33.98 -23.92 22.31
CA ASP A 408 -35.35 -23.91 21.80
C ASP A 408 -35.77 -22.56 21.18
N ASN A 409 -35.09 -21.46 21.54
CA ASN A 409 -35.31 -20.11 20.99
C ASN A 409 -34.35 -19.76 19.85
N ASP A 410 -33.73 -20.74 19.22
CA ASP A 410 -32.77 -20.62 18.11
C ASP A 410 -31.48 -19.82 18.44
N LYS A 411 -31.18 -19.61 19.72
CA LYS A 411 -29.93 -18.95 20.13
C LYS A 411 -28.79 -19.95 20.17
N LEU A 412 -27.61 -19.53 19.72
CA LEU A 412 -26.40 -20.33 19.77
C LEU A 412 -26.02 -20.70 21.20
N THR A 413 -25.87 -22.00 21.49
CA THR A 413 -25.44 -22.54 22.78
C THR A 413 -24.13 -23.31 22.72
N GLY A 414 -23.72 -23.73 21.52
CA GLY A 414 -22.49 -24.47 21.30
C GLY A 414 -22.22 -24.74 19.83
N ILE A 415 -21.11 -25.39 19.53
CA ILE A 415 -20.79 -25.97 18.23
C ILE A 415 -20.25 -27.38 18.44
N VAL A 416 -20.63 -28.32 17.58
CA VAL A 416 -20.09 -29.67 17.56
C VAL A 416 -19.41 -29.95 16.23
N THR A 417 -18.29 -30.63 16.28
CA THR A 417 -17.47 -30.97 15.08
C THR A 417 -17.43 -32.49 14.88
N ALA A 418 -17.04 -32.94 13.70
CA ALA A 418 -16.80 -34.37 13.44
C ALA A 418 -15.73 -34.95 14.37
N TRP A 419 -14.78 -34.14 14.84
CA TRP A 419 -13.79 -34.54 15.83
C TRP A 419 -14.43 -34.79 17.19
N ASP A 420 -15.38 -33.94 17.62
CA ASP A 420 -16.12 -34.12 18.89
C ASP A 420 -16.96 -35.40 18.86
N ILE A 421 -17.59 -35.71 17.73
CA ILE A 421 -18.30 -36.98 17.52
C ILE A 421 -17.34 -38.17 17.66
N SER A 422 -16.16 -38.11 17.01
CA SER A 422 -15.14 -39.17 17.12
C SER A 422 -14.66 -39.35 18.56
N LYS A 423 -14.46 -38.26 19.30
CA LYS A 423 -14.10 -38.25 20.72
C LYS A 423 -15.19 -38.83 21.59
N ALA A 424 -16.46 -38.52 21.30
CA ALA A 424 -17.59 -39.05 22.01
C ALA A 424 -17.66 -40.57 21.93
N VAL A 425 -17.45 -41.15 20.75
CA VAL A 425 -17.41 -42.62 20.56
C VAL A 425 -16.27 -43.24 21.36
N ALA A 426 -15.08 -42.63 21.34
CA ALA A 426 -13.92 -43.15 22.06
C ALA A 426 -14.04 -43.11 23.57
N LEU A 427 -14.80 -42.13 24.13
CA LEU A 427 -14.94 -41.88 25.55
C LEU A 427 -16.32 -42.28 26.10
N ASN A 428 -17.20 -42.91 25.30
CA ASN A 428 -18.55 -43.34 25.63
C ASN A 428 -19.45 -42.20 26.15
N TYR A 429 -19.34 -40.99 25.60
CA TYR A 429 -20.30 -39.92 25.88
C TYR A 429 -21.62 -40.18 25.14
N ASN A 430 -22.72 -39.77 25.75
CA ASN A 430 -24.07 -40.03 25.21
C ASN A 430 -24.88 -38.76 24.90
N LYS A 431 -24.48 -37.61 25.45
CA LYS A 431 -25.19 -36.33 25.30
C LYS A 431 -24.36 -35.31 24.55
N LEU A 432 -25.02 -34.56 23.69
CA LEU A 432 -24.39 -33.51 22.87
C LEU A 432 -23.73 -32.42 23.75
N GLU A 433 -24.37 -32.06 24.86
CA GLU A 433 -23.86 -31.08 25.83
C GLU A 433 -22.52 -31.44 26.48
N GLU A 434 -22.17 -32.74 26.49
CA GLU A 434 -20.92 -33.25 27.09
C GLU A 434 -19.71 -33.05 26.16
N ILE A 435 -19.96 -32.91 24.85
CA ILE A 435 -18.91 -32.87 23.81
C ILE A 435 -18.84 -31.55 23.07
N MET A 436 -19.91 -30.74 23.04
CA MET A 436 -19.95 -29.49 22.33
C MET A 436 -19.03 -28.44 22.95
N THR A 437 -18.42 -27.61 22.11
CA THR A 437 -17.74 -26.41 22.57
C THR A 437 -18.77 -25.33 22.91
N LYS A 438 -18.79 -24.85 24.18
CA LYS A 438 -19.78 -23.89 24.70
C LYS A 438 -19.35 -22.44 24.50
N GLU A 439 -18.05 -22.13 24.60
CA GLU A 439 -17.50 -20.82 24.31
C GLU A 439 -17.19 -20.67 22.79
N VAL A 440 -18.26 -20.42 22.03
CA VAL A 440 -18.16 -20.39 20.56
C VAL A 440 -17.66 -19.05 20.09
N ILE A 441 -16.59 -19.06 19.31
CA ILE A 441 -16.12 -17.88 18.57
C ILE A 441 -17.04 -17.68 17.38
N THR A 442 -17.64 -16.51 17.26
CA THR A 442 -18.64 -16.17 16.23
C THR A 442 -18.17 -15.06 15.31
N ALA A 443 -18.86 -14.92 14.18
CA ALA A 443 -18.79 -13.76 13.30
C ALA A 443 -20.16 -13.07 13.24
N TRP A 444 -20.14 -11.79 12.82
CA TRP A 444 -21.34 -11.04 12.50
C TRP A 444 -21.52 -10.99 10.97
N PRO A 445 -22.76 -10.85 10.44
CA PRO A 445 -22.98 -10.72 9.01
C PRO A 445 -22.19 -9.58 8.38
N ASP A 446 -21.98 -8.49 9.12
CA ASP A 446 -21.27 -7.28 8.69
C ASP A 446 -19.76 -7.30 9.03
N ASP A 447 -19.24 -8.38 9.61
CA ASP A 447 -17.81 -8.57 9.76
C ASP A 447 -17.13 -8.68 8.39
N SER A 448 -15.89 -8.17 8.26
CA SER A 448 -15.09 -8.43 7.07
C SER A 448 -14.62 -9.88 7.03
N ILE A 449 -14.38 -10.37 5.81
CA ILE A 449 -13.82 -11.73 5.63
C ILE A 449 -12.45 -11.86 6.31
N GLU A 450 -11.62 -10.80 6.27
CA GLU A 450 -10.30 -10.78 6.91
C GLU A 450 -10.41 -10.94 8.42
N LEU A 451 -11.37 -10.29 9.08
CA LEU A 451 -11.60 -10.42 10.51
C LEU A 451 -11.97 -11.87 10.86
N SER A 452 -12.81 -12.50 10.04
CA SER A 452 -13.20 -13.90 10.21
C SER A 452 -12.01 -14.84 10.02
N ALA A 453 -11.17 -14.60 8.99
CA ALA A 453 -9.95 -15.37 8.78
C ALA A 453 -8.94 -15.21 9.95
N GLN A 454 -8.79 -14.00 10.48
CA GLN A 454 -7.96 -13.74 11.67
C GLN A 454 -8.47 -14.47 12.90
N LYS A 455 -9.80 -14.44 13.17
CA LYS A 455 -10.43 -15.21 14.27
C LYS A 455 -10.14 -16.71 14.09
N MET A 456 -10.36 -17.28 12.90
CA MET A 456 -10.08 -18.69 12.61
C MET A 456 -8.62 -19.06 12.88
N ARG A 457 -7.67 -18.24 12.42
CA ARG A 457 -6.23 -18.46 12.62
C ARG A 457 -5.84 -18.35 14.10
N LYS A 458 -6.31 -17.28 14.80
CA LYS A 458 -5.97 -17.00 16.20
C LYS A 458 -6.43 -18.14 17.12
N TYR A 459 -7.61 -18.69 16.88
CA TYR A 459 -8.23 -19.73 17.72
C TYR A 459 -8.02 -21.15 17.16
N ASN A 460 -7.29 -21.28 16.05
CA ASN A 460 -7.03 -22.55 15.35
C ASN A 460 -8.32 -23.33 15.04
N ILE A 461 -9.31 -22.64 14.46
CA ILE A 461 -10.62 -23.18 14.09
C ILE A 461 -10.88 -22.96 12.60
N SER A 462 -11.68 -23.83 11.98
CA SER A 462 -11.96 -23.81 10.52
C SER A 462 -13.36 -23.30 10.17
N SER A 463 -14.16 -22.93 11.15
CA SER A 463 -15.50 -22.39 10.94
C SER A 463 -15.91 -21.42 12.05
N LEU A 464 -16.77 -20.47 11.70
CA LEU A 464 -17.43 -19.55 12.63
C LEU A 464 -18.93 -19.56 12.35
N PRO A 465 -19.78 -19.90 13.33
CA PRO A 465 -21.20 -19.57 13.25
C PRO A 465 -21.38 -18.06 13.14
N VAL A 466 -22.26 -17.64 12.25
CA VAL A 466 -22.61 -16.23 12.07
C VAL A 466 -23.90 -15.96 12.84
N VAL A 467 -23.87 -14.97 13.72
CA VAL A 467 -25.00 -14.64 14.60
C VAL A 467 -25.50 -13.22 14.35
N ASP A 468 -26.82 -13.02 14.52
CA ASP A 468 -27.43 -11.70 14.52
C ASP A 468 -27.34 -11.02 15.89
N ASP A 469 -27.86 -9.78 16.01
CA ASP A 469 -27.92 -8.98 17.24
C ASP A 469 -28.75 -9.61 18.36
N THR A 470 -29.59 -10.59 18.04
CA THR A 470 -30.37 -11.37 19.02
C THR A 470 -29.66 -12.62 19.51
N GLY A 471 -28.50 -12.98 18.93
CA GLY A 471 -27.72 -14.18 19.18
C GLY A 471 -28.23 -15.41 18.46
N ARG A 472 -29.10 -15.25 17.43
CA ARG A 472 -29.57 -16.35 16.58
C ARG A 472 -28.54 -16.63 15.50
N VAL A 473 -28.38 -17.90 15.16
CA VAL A 473 -27.48 -18.30 14.04
C VAL A 473 -28.19 -18.01 12.73
N VAL A 474 -27.53 -17.19 11.87
CA VAL A 474 -28.03 -16.78 10.56
C VAL A 474 -27.20 -17.35 9.40
N GLY A 475 -26.07 -17.99 9.70
CA GLY A 475 -25.21 -18.62 8.72
C GLY A 475 -23.99 -19.28 9.36
N ILE A 476 -23.13 -19.84 8.51
CA ILE A 476 -21.81 -20.34 8.90
C ILE A 476 -20.78 -19.94 7.83
N ILE A 477 -19.64 -19.44 8.26
CA ILE A 477 -18.49 -19.19 7.39
C ILE A 477 -17.38 -20.18 7.73
N THR A 478 -16.73 -20.74 6.70
CA THR A 478 -15.67 -21.73 6.83
C THR A 478 -14.40 -21.29 6.09
N THR A 479 -13.28 -21.94 6.40
CA THR A 479 -12.04 -21.76 5.61
C THR A 479 -12.22 -22.10 4.15
N ASP A 480 -13.09 -23.04 3.79
CA ASP A 480 -13.38 -23.41 2.40
C ASP A 480 -14.13 -22.30 1.66
N HIS A 481 -15.07 -21.61 2.32
CA HIS A 481 -15.74 -20.44 1.76
C HIS A 481 -14.73 -19.35 1.43
N ILE A 482 -13.83 -19.06 2.37
CA ILE A 482 -12.76 -18.05 2.18
C ILE A 482 -11.81 -18.48 1.05
N SER A 483 -11.40 -19.75 1.03
CA SER A 483 -10.50 -20.30 0.00
C SER A 483 -11.14 -20.26 -1.40
N THR A 484 -12.44 -20.56 -1.50
CA THR A 484 -13.19 -20.52 -2.77
C THR A 484 -13.31 -19.08 -3.30
N LEU A 485 -13.56 -18.12 -2.43
CA LEU A 485 -13.54 -16.70 -2.77
C LEU A 485 -12.17 -16.29 -3.33
N LEU A 486 -11.10 -16.71 -2.67
CA LEU A 486 -9.72 -16.42 -3.05
C LEU A 486 -9.32 -17.08 -4.39
N ALA A 487 -9.89 -18.23 -4.71
CA ALA A 487 -9.69 -18.90 -6.01
C ALA A 487 -10.45 -18.24 -7.18
N GLY A 488 -11.20 -17.16 -6.95
CA GLY A 488 -11.96 -16.44 -7.97
C GLY A 488 -13.20 -17.21 -8.48
N ASN A 489 -13.69 -18.22 -7.77
CA ASN A 489 -14.78 -19.12 -8.19
C ASN A 489 -16.16 -18.71 -7.63
N TYR A 490 -16.29 -17.55 -6.98
CA TYR A 490 -17.61 -17.01 -6.61
C TYR A 490 -18.24 -16.34 -7.83
N LYS A 491 -19.35 -16.97 -8.31
CA LYS A 491 -20.22 -16.39 -9.33
C LYS A 491 -21.31 -15.55 -8.70
#